data_7725ccb3278be70a84447128efbc3e7f
#
_entry.id   7725ccb3278be70a84447128efbc3e7f
#
_cell.length_a   1.000
_cell.length_b   1.000
_cell.length_c   1.000
_cell.angle_alpha   90.00
_cell.angle_beta   90.00
_cell.angle_gamma   90.00
#
_symmetry.space_group_name_H-M   'P 1'
#
loop_
_entity.id
_entity.type
_entity.pdbx_description
1 polymer ?
#
loop_
_entity_poly.entity_id
_entity_poly.type
_entity_poly.pdbx_seq_one_letter_code
_entity_poly.pdbx_strand_id
1 'polypeptide(L)'
;RAKVPYPIVALVGYTNAGKSTLFNRLTGADVMAKDMLFATLDPTMRSLVLPDGPEIILSDTVGFISDLPTELVAAFRATLEEVLAADIICHVRDISHAETEEQAQDVRDILASLGVAAETRAFEVWNKLDLLPKEAAEAVRLRAERDENVRAISAISGEGLDALQTVIAEALQGAIREADISLGFAEGKKRAWLFDQDVIEAERQTEEGFELTVRWSAAQEAQFQRL
;
A
#
# COMPACT_ATOMS: atom_id res chain seq x y z
N ARG A 1 -13.67 -9.70 11.16
CA ARG A 1 -13.29 -9.85 9.74
C ARG A 1 -12.17 -10.88 9.66
N ALA A 2 -12.32 -11.91 8.81
CA ALA A 2 -11.24 -12.82 8.51
C ALA A 2 -10.09 -11.97 7.90
N LYS A 3 -8.90 -12.02 8.48
CA LYS A 3 -7.73 -11.32 7.95
C LYS A 3 -7.34 -12.00 6.65
N VAL A 4 -7.16 -11.21 5.61
CA VAL A 4 -6.68 -11.69 4.31
C VAL A 4 -5.20 -12.06 4.50
N PRO A 5 -4.77 -13.27 4.16
CA PRO A 5 -3.40 -13.74 4.38
C PRO A 5 -2.35 -13.08 3.47
N TYR A 6 -2.77 -12.17 2.59
CA TYR A 6 -1.91 -11.52 1.60
C TYR A 6 -1.52 -10.11 2.03
N PRO A 7 -0.30 -9.64 1.69
CA PRO A 7 0.09 -8.25 1.89
C PRO A 7 -0.88 -7.28 1.22
N ILE A 8 -1.14 -6.15 1.87
CA ILE A 8 -2.04 -5.11 1.36
C ILE A 8 -1.22 -3.95 0.80
N VAL A 9 -1.49 -3.59 -0.45
CA VAL A 9 -0.95 -2.40 -1.10
C VAL A 9 -2.09 -1.42 -1.32
N ALA A 10 -2.03 -0.26 -0.68
CA ALA A 10 -3.06 0.77 -0.79
C ALA A 10 -2.65 1.86 -1.79
N LEU A 11 -3.55 2.17 -2.73
CA LEU A 11 -3.42 3.33 -3.60
C LEU A 11 -4.05 4.53 -2.90
N VAL A 12 -3.25 5.55 -2.62
CA VAL A 12 -3.71 6.82 -2.05
C VAL A 12 -3.33 7.97 -2.99
N GLY A 13 -3.98 9.10 -2.88
CA GLY A 13 -3.64 10.25 -3.68
C GLY A 13 -4.80 11.22 -3.81
N TYR A 14 -4.50 12.37 -4.37
CA TYR A 14 -5.49 13.39 -4.62
C TYR A 14 -6.60 12.90 -5.55
N THR A 15 -7.79 13.52 -5.50
CA THR A 15 -8.86 13.18 -6.45
C THR A 15 -8.38 13.38 -7.88
N ASN A 16 -8.83 12.55 -8.81
CA ASN A 16 -8.40 12.53 -10.22
C ASN A 16 -6.90 12.28 -10.49
N ALA A 17 -6.12 11.84 -9.52
CA ALA A 17 -4.72 11.45 -9.74
C ALA A 17 -4.57 10.20 -10.63
N GLY A 18 -5.65 9.44 -10.83
CA GLY A 18 -5.68 8.25 -11.67
C GLY A 18 -5.58 6.93 -10.90
N LYS A 19 -5.91 6.92 -9.60
CA LYS A 19 -5.88 5.70 -8.75
C LYS A 19 -6.75 4.57 -9.30
N SER A 20 -8.02 4.84 -9.59
CA SER A 20 -8.94 3.83 -10.12
C SER A 20 -8.55 3.36 -11.51
N THR A 21 -7.98 4.23 -12.35
CA THR A 21 -7.43 3.85 -13.65
C THR A 21 -6.24 2.90 -13.49
N LEU A 22 -5.32 3.22 -12.57
CA LEU A 22 -4.18 2.36 -12.24
C LEU A 22 -4.64 1.02 -11.66
N PHE A 23 -5.60 1.03 -10.73
CA PHE A 23 -6.19 -0.15 -10.15
C PHE A 23 -6.78 -1.08 -11.22
N ASN A 24 -7.61 -0.54 -12.13
CA ASN A 24 -8.21 -1.30 -13.23
C ASN A 24 -7.14 -1.90 -14.14
N ARG A 25 -6.12 -1.11 -14.46
CA ARG A 25 -5.04 -1.55 -15.34
C ARG A 25 -4.23 -2.70 -14.76
N LEU A 26 -3.95 -2.66 -13.45
CA LEU A 26 -3.19 -3.70 -12.77
C LEU A 26 -3.99 -4.96 -12.50
N THR A 27 -5.27 -4.83 -12.15
CA THR A 27 -6.12 -5.95 -11.72
C THR A 27 -6.99 -6.54 -12.82
N GLY A 28 -7.10 -5.86 -13.96
CA GLY A 28 -8.08 -6.23 -15.02
C GLY A 28 -9.54 -5.99 -14.62
N ALA A 29 -9.78 -5.25 -13.53
CA ALA A 29 -11.13 -4.87 -13.09
C ALA A 29 -11.70 -3.76 -13.98
N ASP A 30 -13.01 -3.55 -13.90
CA ASP A 30 -13.74 -2.46 -14.55
C ASP A 30 -14.46 -1.61 -13.48
N VAL A 31 -13.68 -1.02 -12.59
CA VAL A 31 -14.20 -0.07 -11.60
C VAL A 31 -14.38 1.28 -12.29
N MET A 32 -15.47 1.98 -11.96
CA MET A 32 -15.79 3.26 -12.55
C MET A 32 -14.70 4.31 -12.25
N ALA A 33 -13.81 4.51 -13.23
CA ALA A 33 -12.82 5.58 -13.22
C ALA A 33 -13.41 6.79 -13.95
N LYS A 34 -14.03 7.72 -13.21
CA LYS A 34 -14.56 8.97 -13.78
C LYS A 34 -13.76 10.16 -13.26
N ASP A 35 -13.69 11.21 -14.10
CA ASP A 35 -13.20 12.54 -13.71
C ASP A 35 -14.22 13.23 -12.77
N MET A 36 -14.52 12.60 -11.67
CA MET A 36 -15.46 13.07 -10.66
C MET A 36 -14.78 13.10 -9.29
N LEU A 37 -15.11 14.12 -8.50
CA LEU A 37 -14.75 14.15 -7.09
C LEU A 37 -15.31 12.88 -6.40
N PHE A 38 -14.45 12.19 -5.65
CA PHE A 38 -14.83 10.97 -4.90
C PHE A 38 -15.44 9.87 -5.79
N ALA A 39 -14.81 9.56 -6.94
CA ALA A 39 -15.25 8.47 -7.81
C ALA A 39 -15.31 7.12 -7.07
N THR A 40 -14.41 6.91 -6.11
CA THR A 40 -14.42 5.76 -5.19
C THR A 40 -14.87 6.23 -3.82
N LEU A 41 -16.03 5.74 -3.34
CA LEU A 41 -16.58 6.03 -2.01
C LEU A 41 -16.29 4.90 -1.03
N ASP A 42 -16.38 3.65 -1.50
CA ASP A 42 -16.05 2.46 -0.74
C ASP A 42 -14.74 1.87 -1.30
N PRO A 43 -13.82 1.39 -0.44
CA PRO A 43 -12.59 0.80 -0.92
C PRO A 43 -12.89 -0.43 -1.78
N THR A 44 -12.29 -0.49 -2.95
CA THR A 44 -12.34 -1.67 -3.82
C THR A 44 -11.05 -2.45 -3.65
N MET A 45 -11.17 -3.73 -3.32
CA MET A 45 -10.05 -4.64 -3.14
C MET A 45 -10.05 -5.74 -4.20
N ARG A 46 -8.88 -6.06 -4.74
CA ARG A 46 -8.67 -7.19 -5.65
C ARG A 46 -7.33 -7.84 -5.38
N SER A 47 -7.27 -9.15 -5.55
CA SER A 47 -5.99 -9.84 -5.56
C SER A 47 -5.24 -9.55 -6.87
N LEU A 48 -3.93 -9.47 -6.76
CA LEU A 48 -2.99 -9.27 -7.85
C LEU A 48 -1.74 -10.11 -7.58
N VAL A 49 -1.34 -10.93 -8.55
CA VAL A 49 -0.06 -11.63 -8.51
C VAL A 49 1.00 -10.73 -9.12
N LEU A 50 2.00 -10.36 -8.33
CA LEU A 50 3.12 -9.54 -8.80
C LEU A 50 4.09 -10.38 -9.64
N PRO A 51 4.72 -9.80 -10.68
CA PRO A 51 5.75 -10.48 -11.44
C PRO A 51 6.90 -10.92 -10.51
N ASP A 52 7.25 -12.21 -10.55
CA ASP A 52 8.28 -12.81 -9.70
C ASP A 52 8.13 -12.50 -8.19
N GLY A 53 6.91 -12.20 -7.76
CA GLY A 53 6.59 -11.75 -6.40
C GLY A 53 5.38 -12.46 -5.79
N PRO A 54 4.99 -12.06 -4.58
CA PRO A 54 3.83 -12.62 -3.89
C PRO A 54 2.51 -12.18 -4.54
N GLU A 55 1.45 -12.92 -4.22
CA GLU A 55 0.09 -12.44 -4.37
C GLU A 55 -0.19 -11.39 -3.31
N ILE A 56 -0.79 -10.28 -3.70
CA ILE A 56 -1.13 -9.14 -2.86
C ILE A 56 -2.62 -8.80 -2.96
N ILE A 57 -3.11 -8.04 -2.02
CA ILE A 57 -4.38 -7.33 -2.15
C ILE A 57 -4.08 -5.88 -2.51
N LEU A 58 -4.51 -5.47 -3.69
CA LEU A 58 -4.49 -4.07 -4.10
C LEU A 58 -5.81 -3.41 -3.68
N SER A 59 -5.71 -2.27 -3.00
CA SER A 59 -6.86 -1.49 -2.54
C SER A 59 -6.88 -0.13 -3.21
N ASP A 60 -8.00 0.20 -3.88
CA ASP A 60 -8.29 1.55 -4.38
C ASP A 60 -9.06 2.32 -3.30
N THR A 61 -8.54 3.46 -2.88
CA THR A 61 -9.11 4.26 -1.79
C THR A 61 -9.81 5.51 -2.33
N VAL A 62 -10.56 6.17 -1.45
CA VAL A 62 -11.17 7.47 -1.75
C VAL A 62 -10.09 8.51 -2.09
N GLY A 63 -10.36 9.37 -3.08
CA GLY A 63 -9.46 10.49 -3.41
C GLY A 63 -9.50 11.59 -2.36
N PHE A 64 -8.34 12.14 -2.03
CA PHE A 64 -8.21 13.30 -1.16
C PHE A 64 -8.45 14.60 -1.93
N ILE A 65 -8.89 15.62 -1.22
CA ILE A 65 -9.05 17.00 -1.71
C ILE A 65 -8.45 17.96 -0.69
N SER A 66 -8.05 19.16 -1.14
CA SER A 66 -7.65 20.23 -0.23
C SER A 66 -8.81 20.60 0.68
N ASP A 67 -8.49 20.98 1.92
CA ASP A 67 -9.47 21.39 2.93
C ASP A 67 -10.58 20.35 3.15
N LEU A 68 -10.22 19.06 3.23
CA LEU A 68 -11.18 17.98 3.50
C LEU A 68 -11.92 18.29 4.82
N PRO A 69 -13.24 18.53 4.80
CA PRO A 69 -14.00 18.81 6.03
C PRO A 69 -13.83 17.70 7.05
N THR A 70 -13.67 18.05 8.33
CA THR A 70 -13.49 17.09 9.43
C THR A 70 -14.62 16.06 9.51
N GLU A 71 -15.82 16.46 9.12
CA GLU A 71 -17.00 15.59 9.04
C GLU A 71 -16.85 14.50 7.97
N LEU A 72 -16.23 14.84 6.81
CA LEU A 72 -15.93 13.87 5.75
C LEU A 72 -14.78 12.95 6.14
N VAL A 73 -13.77 13.43 6.87
CA VAL A 73 -12.71 12.56 7.43
C VAL A 73 -13.32 11.49 8.32
N ALA A 74 -14.31 11.84 9.16
CA ALA A 74 -15.00 10.87 9.99
C ALA A 74 -15.82 9.86 9.18
N ALA A 75 -16.50 10.33 8.11
CA ALA A 75 -17.28 9.47 7.21
C ALA A 75 -16.38 8.49 6.41
N PHE A 76 -15.17 8.93 6.03
CA PHE A 76 -14.20 8.11 5.29
C PHE A 76 -13.31 7.24 6.18
N ARG A 77 -13.48 7.31 7.51
CA ARG A 77 -12.64 6.58 8.47
C ARG A 77 -12.56 5.08 8.17
N ALA A 78 -13.68 4.46 7.77
CA ALA A 78 -13.70 3.03 7.41
C ALA A 78 -12.85 2.72 6.17
N THR A 79 -12.82 3.63 5.20
CA THR A 79 -12.01 3.54 3.98
C THR A 79 -10.53 3.75 4.30
N LEU A 80 -10.26 4.60 5.28
CA LEU A 80 -8.91 4.95 5.73
C LEU A 80 -8.31 3.92 6.69
N GLU A 81 -9.13 3.10 7.36
CA GLU A 81 -8.65 1.95 8.15
C GLU A 81 -7.84 0.96 7.31
N GLU A 82 -8.14 0.84 6.01
CA GLU A 82 -7.39 -0.01 5.10
C GLU A 82 -6.03 0.55 4.75
N VAL A 83 -5.90 1.88 4.67
CA VAL A 83 -4.60 2.55 4.52
C VAL A 83 -3.73 2.32 5.75
N LEU A 84 -4.32 2.36 6.95
CA LEU A 84 -3.62 2.07 8.21
C LEU A 84 -3.17 0.61 8.33
N ALA A 85 -3.86 -0.31 7.64
CA ALA A 85 -3.55 -1.73 7.62
C ALA A 85 -2.61 -2.11 6.46
N ALA A 86 -2.27 -1.17 5.57
CA ALA A 86 -1.46 -1.44 4.40
C ALA A 86 0.01 -1.72 4.77
N ASP A 87 0.59 -2.72 4.12
CA ASP A 87 2.02 -3.01 4.19
C ASP A 87 2.83 -2.04 3.34
N ILE A 88 2.25 -1.60 2.21
CA ILE A 88 2.83 -0.60 1.31
C ILE A 88 1.76 0.41 0.92
N ILE A 89 2.15 1.67 0.87
CA ILE A 89 1.33 2.77 0.35
C ILE A 89 1.93 3.23 -0.99
N CYS A 90 1.09 3.28 -2.03
CA CYS A 90 1.42 3.89 -3.31
C CYS A 90 0.70 5.24 -3.41
N HIS A 91 1.43 6.32 -3.22
CA HIS A 91 0.92 7.68 -3.35
C HIS A 91 0.92 8.09 -4.83
N VAL A 92 -0.25 8.00 -5.46
CA VAL A 92 -0.45 8.32 -6.87
C VAL A 92 -0.64 9.83 -7.03
N ARG A 93 0.19 10.43 -7.89
CA ARG A 93 0.19 11.87 -8.19
C ARG A 93 -0.07 12.10 -9.67
N ASP A 94 -0.85 13.12 -9.99
CA ASP A 94 -0.95 13.65 -11.34
C ASP A 94 0.23 14.57 -11.62
N ILE A 95 1.27 14.05 -12.29
CA ILE A 95 2.49 14.82 -12.54
C ILE A 95 2.31 15.91 -13.62
N SER A 96 1.21 15.86 -14.36
CA SER A 96 0.85 16.89 -15.36
C SER A 96 0.15 18.10 -14.75
N HIS A 97 -0.32 17.98 -13.50
CA HIS A 97 -1.05 19.05 -12.83
C HIS A 97 -0.10 20.14 -12.31
N ALA A 98 -0.46 21.42 -12.50
CA ALA A 98 0.38 22.54 -12.07
C ALA A 98 0.65 22.56 -10.55
N GLU A 99 -0.34 22.16 -9.75
CA GLU A 99 -0.30 22.13 -8.28
C GLU A 99 0.06 20.74 -7.72
N THR A 100 0.75 19.91 -8.51
CA THR A 100 1.03 18.51 -8.10
C THR A 100 1.81 18.41 -6.78
N GLU A 101 2.68 19.36 -6.48
CA GLU A 101 3.45 19.36 -5.22
C GLU A 101 2.58 19.75 -4.02
N GLU A 102 1.68 20.73 -4.18
CA GLU A 102 0.74 21.15 -3.14
C GLU A 102 -0.23 20.02 -2.83
N GLN A 103 -0.81 19.40 -3.86
CA GLN A 103 -1.67 18.21 -3.71
C GLN A 103 -0.96 17.06 -3.02
N ALA A 104 0.32 16.83 -3.34
CA ALA A 104 1.10 15.81 -2.69
C ALA A 104 1.35 16.11 -1.21
N GLN A 105 1.55 17.38 -0.86
CA GLN A 105 1.71 17.79 0.54
C GLN A 105 0.40 17.58 1.31
N ASP A 106 -0.75 17.99 0.76
CA ASP A 106 -2.07 17.77 1.37
C ASP A 106 -2.30 16.28 1.70
N VAL A 107 -1.96 15.39 0.76
CA VAL A 107 -2.08 13.94 0.97
C VAL A 107 -1.17 13.45 2.10
N ARG A 108 0.08 13.92 2.13
CA ARG A 108 1.03 13.55 3.21
C ARG A 108 0.53 14.01 4.58
N ASP A 109 0.01 15.23 4.67
CA ASP A 109 -0.52 15.80 5.91
C ASP A 109 -1.75 15.02 6.41
N ILE A 110 -2.64 14.60 5.50
CA ILE A 110 -3.79 13.76 5.81
C ILE A 110 -3.33 12.39 6.31
N LEU A 111 -2.40 11.73 5.62
CA LEU A 111 -1.86 10.42 6.03
C LEU A 111 -1.22 10.49 7.44
N ALA A 112 -0.47 11.55 7.71
CA ALA A 112 0.11 11.80 9.03
C ALA A 112 -0.97 12.01 10.09
N SER A 113 -2.01 12.78 9.80
CA SER A 113 -3.12 13.04 10.71
C SER A 113 -3.95 11.79 11.04
N LEU A 114 -3.98 10.83 10.10
CA LEU A 114 -4.63 9.52 10.28
C LEU A 114 -3.83 8.56 11.15
N GLY A 115 -2.57 8.90 11.43
CA GLY A 115 -1.67 8.05 12.22
C GLY A 115 -1.01 6.94 11.42
N VAL A 116 -0.83 7.11 10.11
CA VAL A 116 0.01 6.22 9.32
C VAL A 116 1.41 6.22 9.92
N ALA A 117 1.92 5.02 10.23
CA ALA A 117 3.23 4.89 10.85
C ALA A 117 4.33 5.40 9.90
N ALA A 118 5.32 6.11 10.45
CA ALA A 118 6.44 6.64 9.67
C ALA A 118 7.28 5.52 9.01
N GLU A 119 7.21 4.31 9.57
CA GLU A 119 7.91 3.12 9.08
C GLU A 119 7.15 2.43 7.93
N THR A 120 5.89 2.79 7.67
CA THR A 120 5.12 2.21 6.57
C THR A 120 5.81 2.54 5.26
N ARG A 121 6.20 1.51 4.50
CA ARG A 121 6.86 1.68 3.22
C ARG A 121 5.93 2.43 2.26
N ALA A 122 6.41 3.51 1.67
CA ALA A 122 5.64 4.31 0.73
C ALA A 122 6.43 4.55 -0.56
N PHE A 123 5.73 4.48 -1.69
CA PHE A 123 6.23 4.87 -3.00
C PHE A 123 5.41 6.02 -3.55
N GLU A 124 6.06 7.01 -4.13
CA GLU A 124 5.40 8.00 -4.98
C GLU A 124 5.26 7.45 -6.40
N VAL A 125 4.05 7.47 -6.92
CA VAL A 125 3.72 7.04 -8.28
C VAL A 125 3.33 8.26 -9.09
N TRP A 126 4.26 8.76 -9.89
CA TRP A 126 4.08 9.92 -10.74
C TRP A 126 3.37 9.52 -12.01
N ASN A 127 2.05 9.64 -11.99
CA ASN A 127 1.15 9.19 -13.06
C ASN A 127 0.88 10.29 -14.09
N LYS A 128 0.33 9.89 -15.24
CA LYS A 128 -0.08 10.72 -16.38
C LYS A 128 1.09 11.30 -17.18
N LEU A 129 2.19 10.54 -17.32
CA LEU A 129 3.29 10.89 -18.22
C LEU A 129 2.82 11.16 -19.65
N ASP A 130 1.78 10.47 -20.09
CA ASP A 130 1.16 10.60 -21.41
C ASP A 130 0.59 11.99 -21.71
N LEU A 131 0.30 12.77 -20.67
CA LEU A 131 -0.21 14.15 -20.81
C LEU A 131 0.90 15.20 -20.92
N LEU A 132 2.15 14.82 -20.67
CA LEU A 132 3.29 15.75 -20.73
C LEU A 132 3.86 15.84 -22.16
N PRO A 133 4.36 17.04 -22.58
CA PRO A 133 5.22 17.14 -23.73
C PRO A 133 6.44 16.24 -23.61
N LYS A 134 6.97 15.75 -24.72
CA LYS A 134 8.06 14.75 -24.77
C LYS A 134 9.26 15.13 -23.91
N GLU A 135 9.71 16.37 -24.00
CA GLU A 135 10.88 16.87 -23.24
C GLU A 135 10.59 16.91 -21.73
N ALA A 136 9.37 17.32 -21.35
CA ALA A 136 8.95 17.35 -19.96
C ALA A 136 8.80 15.92 -19.39
N ALA A 137 8.24 15.00 -20.15
CA ALA A 137 8.12 13.59 -19.76
C ALA A 137 9.51 12.95 -19.55
N GLU A 138 10.47 13.25 -20.42
CA GLU A 138 11.85 12.76 -20.28
C GLU A 138 12.51 13.32 -19.01
N ALA A 139 12.35 14.60 -18.73
CA ALA A 139 12.86 15.21 -17.50
C ALA A 139 12.26 14.58 -16.24
N VAL A 140 10.95 14.26 -16.27
CA VAL A 140 10.27 13.57 -15.15
C VAL A 140 10.80 12.15 -14.97
N ARG A 141 11.02 11.38 -16.04
CA ARG A 141 11.63 10.04 -15.96
C ARG A 141 13.00 10.07 -15.30
N LEU A 142 13.87 10.96 -15.78
CA LEU A 142 15.21 11.11 -15.22
C LEU A 142 15.22 11.54 -13.75
N ARG A 143 14.24 12.33 -13.33
CA ARG A 143 14.08 12.68 -11.91
C ARG A 143 13.60 11.47 -11.09
N ALA A 144 12.64 10.71 -11.59
CA ALA A 144 12.12 9.53 -10.92
C ALA A 144 13.19 8.43 -10.76
N GLU A 145 14.07 8.25 -11.74
CA GLU A 145 15.17 7.27 -11.68
C GLU A 145 16.21 7.58 -10.59
N ARG A 146 16.29 8.82 -10.13
CA ARG A 146 17.22 9.24 -9.06
C ARG A 146 16.71 8.95 -7.65
N ASP A 147 15.45 8.57 -7.52
CA ASP A 147 14.81 8.28 -6.24
C ASP A 147 14.25 6.85 -6.26
N GLU A 148 14.79 5.99 -5.40
CA GLU A 148 14.36 4.60 -5.30
C GLU A 148 12.89 4.45 -4.88
N ASN A 149 12.29 5.48 -4.27
CA ASN A 149 10.90 5.48 -3.83
C ASN A 149 9.94 6.11 -4.84
N VAL A 150 10.41 6.54 -6.01
CA VAL A 150 9.61 7.16 -7.04
C VAL A 150 9.53 6.30 -8.29
N ARG A 151 8.34 6.20 -8.88
CA ARG A 151 8.13 5.57 -10.19
C ARG A 151 7.27 6.47 -11.06
N ALA A 152 7.78 6.80 -12.24
CA ALA A 152 7.03 7.57 -13.24
C ALA A 152 6.30 6.60 -14.17
N ILE A 153 4.99 6.81 -14.34
CA ILE A 153 4.10 5.90 -15.08
C ILE A 153 3.09 6.65 -15.94
N SER A 154 2.48 5.91 -16.85
CA SER A 154 1.16 6.22 -17.40
C SER A 154 0.23 5.03 -17.20
N ALA A 155 -0.77 5.18 -16.37
CA ALA A 155 -1.78 4.14 -16.15
C ALA A 155 -2.59 3.84 -17.43
N ILE A 156 -2.73 4.83 -18.33
CA ILE A 156 -3.45 4.68 -19.61
C ILE A 156 -2.62 3.89 -20.62
N SER A 157 -1.38 4.28 -20.87
CA SER A 157 -0.52 3.61 -21.87
C SER A 157 0.07 2.30 -21.35
N GLY A 158 0.24 2.15 -20.04
CA GLY A 158 0.91 1.04 -19.39
C GLY A 158 2.41 1.27 -19.15
N GLU A 159 2.93 2.44 -19.55
CA GLU A 159 4.33 2.79 -19.34
C GLU A 159 4.70 2.78 -17.87
N GLY A 160 5.83 2.16 -17.52
CA GLY A 160 6.40 2.12 -16.16
C GLY A 160 5.69 1.17 -15.19
N LEU A 161 4.61 0.49 -15.58
CA LEU A 161 3.85 -0.39 -14.67
C LEU A 161 4.66 -1.62 -14.23
N ASP A 162 5.45 -2.21 -15.13
CA ASP A 162 6.29 -3.36 -14.80
C ASP A 162 7.32 -2.98 -13.73
N ALA A 163 7.96 -1.81 -13.88
CA ALA A 163 8.92 -1.30 -12.90
C ALA A 163 8.26 -1.00 -11.55
N LEU A 164 7.02 -0.50 -11.55
CA LEU A 164 6.24 -0.28 -10.33
C LEU A 164 5.95 -1.61 -9.64
N GLN A 165 5.47 -2.61 -10.37
CA GLN A 165 5.16 -3.94 -9.80
C GLN A 165 6.43 -4.61 -9.25
N THR A 166 7.55 -4.49 -9.96
CA THR A 166 8.84 -5.06 -9.52
C THR A 166 9.29 -4.45 -8.20
N VAL A 167 9.27 -3.13 -8.05
CA VAL A 167 9.71 -2.49 -6.81
C VAL A 167 8.78 -2.81 -5.63
N ILE A 168 7.49 -2.96 -5.86
CA ILE A 168 6.55 -3.42 -4.84
C ILE A 168 6.88 -4.86 -4.41
N ALA A 169 7.14 -5.75 -5.37
CA ALA A 169 7.52 -7.14 -5.09
C ALA A 169 8.82 -7.23 -4.28
N GLU A 170 9.85 -6.49 -4.68
CA GLU A 170 11.13 -6.43 -3.97
C GLU A 170 10.99 -5.89 -2.54
N ALA A 171 10.17 -4.83 -2.36
CA ALA A 171 9.92 -4.26 -1.05
C ALA A 171 9.19 -5.23 -0.12
N LEU A 172 8.26 -6.02 -0.64
CA LEU A 172 7.56 -7.05 0.12
C LEU A 172 8.46 -8.23 0.46
N GLN A 173 9.32 -8.67 -0.47
CA GLN A 173 10.30 -9.73 -0.21
C GLN A 173 11.34 -9.32 0.83
N GLY A 174 11.84 -8.08 0.77
CA GLY A 174 12.75 -7.52 1.76
C GLY A 174 12.12 -7.26 3.13
N ALA A 175 10.79 -7.15 3.18
CA ALA A 175 10.04 -6.92 4.41
C ALA A 175 9.67 -8.21 5.16
N ILE A 176 9.77 -9.38 4.52
CA ILE A 176 9.52 -10.68 5.16
C ILE A 176 10.80 -11.11 5.87
N ARG A 177 10.70 -11.30 7.19
CA ARG A 177 11.79 -11.76 8.04
C ARG A 177 11.42 -13.09 8.68
N GLU A 178 12.41 -13.96 8.77
CA GLU A 178 12.34 -15.16 9.58
C GLU A 178 12.84 -14.83 10.99
N ALA A 179 12.12 -15.29 12.00
CA ALA A 179 12.50 -15.12 13.40
C ALA A 179 12.15 -16.38 14.20
N ASP A 180 13.02 -16.72 15.15
CA ASP A 180 12.74 -17.74 16.14
C ASP A 180 12.18 -17.09 17.39
N ILE A 181 11.04 -17.61 17.87
CA ILE A 181 10.33 -17.09 19.04
C ILE A 181 10.12 -18.24 20.02
N SER A 182 10.34 -17.94 21.31
CA SER A 182 9.98 -18.84 22.40
C SER A 182 8.77 -18.27 23.14
N LEU A 183 7.74 -19.09 23.32
CA LEU A 183 6.52 -18.75 24.05
C LEU A 183 6.31 -19.73 25.21
N GLY A 184 6.10 -19.21 26.40
CA GLY A 184 5.68 -20.03 27.53
C GLY A 184 4.25 -20.55 27.40
N PHE A 185 3.88 -21.61 28.12
CA PHE A 185 2.52 -22.19 28.10
C PHE A 185 1.42 -21.16 28.47
N ALA A 186 1.76 -20.13 29.25
CA ALA A 186 0.84 -19.07 29.62
C ALA A 186 0.55 -18.05 28.48
N GLU A 187 1.34 -18.04 27.41
CA GLU A 187 1.24 -17.09 26.29
C GLU A 187 0.35 -17.60 25.15
N GLY A 188 -0.69 -18.35 25.48
CA GLY A 188 -1.63 -18.92 24.51
C GLY A 188 -2.26 -17.91 23.56
N LYS A 189 -2.47 -16.65 24.03
CA LYS A 189 -3.01 -15.57 23.20
C LYS A 189 -2.05 -15.19 22.06
N LYS A 190 -0.76 -15.06 22.34
CA LYS A 190 0.26 -14.77 21.35
C LYS A 190 0.40 -15.93 20.35
N ARG A 191 0.40 -17.16 20.86
CA ARG A 191 0.46 -18.34 20.00
C ARG A 191 -0.75 -18.43 19.08
N ALA A 192 -1.97 -18.24 19.59
CA ALA A 192 -3.18 -18.24 18.79
C ALA A 192 -3.13 -17.15 17.69
N TRP A 193 -2.63 -15.96 18.03
CA TRP A 193 -2.46 -14.89 17.07
C TRP A 193 -1.50 -15.28 15.93
N LEU A 194 -0.39 -15.96 16.22
CA LEU A 194 0.55 -16.40 15.19
C LEU A 194 -0.10 -17.41 14.23
N PHE A 195 -0.94 -18.32 14.73
CA PHE A 195 -1.72 -19.23 13.89
C PHE A 195 -2.74 -18.48 13.03
N ASP A 196 -3.46 -17.50 13.61
CA ASP A 196 -4.42 -16.69 12.88
C ASP A 196 -3.77 -15.84 11.78
N GLN A 197 -2.48 -15.51 11.92
CA GLN A 197 -1.72 -14.77 10.90
C GLN A 197 -1.11 -15.68 9.82
N ASP A 198 -1.15 -17.00 10.01
CA ASP A 198 -0.52 -17.99 9.11
C ASP A 198 0.97 -17.73 8.87
N VAL A 199 1.69 -17.33 9.94
CA VAL A 199 3.11 -16.95 9.87
C VAL A 199 4.05 -18.02 10.41
N ILE A 200 3.53 -19.14 10.93
CA ILE A 200 4.32 -20.21 11.53
C ILE A 200 4.84 -21.15 10.44
N GLU A 201 6.16 -21.25 10.31
CA GLU A 201 6.82 -22.20 9.42
C GLU A 201 7.13 -23.53 10.13
N ALA A 202 7.53 -23.44 11.38
CA ALA A 202 7.82 -24.62 12.22
C ALA A 202 7.44 -24.36 13.67
N GLU A 203 7.03 -25.39 14.36
CA GLU A 203 6.75 -25.37 15.80
C GLU A 203 7.32 -26.61 16.47
N ARG A 204 7.96 -26.44 17.62
CA ARG A 204 8.41 -27.48 18.50
C ARG A 204 7.97 -27.20 19.94
N GLN A 205 7.31 -28.16 20.58
CA GLN A 205 7.01 -28.08 22.00
C GLN A 205 8.25 -28.47 22.82
N THR A 206 8.53 -27.70 23.86
CA THR A 206 9.59 -27.94 24.83
C THR A 206 9.02 -28.12 26.25
N GLU A 207 9.85 -28.39 27.23
CA GLU A 207 9.40 -28.48 28.61
C GLU A 207 8.88 -27.18 29.19
N GLU A 208 9.31 -26.01 28.64
CA GLU A 208 8.98 -24.68 29.12
C GLU A 208 7.90 -23.97 28.27
N GLY A 209 7.55 -24.52 27.10
CA GLY A 209 6.58 -23.92 26.19
C GLY A 209 6.71 -24.38 24.75
N PHE A 210 6.75 -23.42 23.84
CA PHE A 210 6.83 -23.64 22.38
C PHE A 210 7.97 -22.82 21.79
N GLU A 211 8.78 -23.45 20.96
CA GLU A 211 9.71 -22.76 20.05
C GLU A 211 9.10 -22.74 18.66
N LEU A 212 8.99 -21.54 18.08
CA LEU A 212 8.37 -21.35 16.78
C LEU A 212 9.34 -20.61 15.86
N THR A 213 9.47 -21.11 14.64
CA THR A 213 10.07 -20.35 13.55
C THR A 213 8.93 -19.68 12.80
N VAL A 214 8.95 -18.37 12.74
CA VAL A 214 7.92 -17.56 12.09
C VAL A 214 8.50 -16.76 10.94
N ARG A 215 7.68 -16.56 9.93
CA ARG A 215 7.99 -15.74 8.77
C ARG A 215 6.94 -14.66 8.61
N TRP A 216 7.30 -13.45 8.94
CA TRP A 216 6.38 -12.33 9.04
C TRP A 216 6.88 -11.02 8.44
N SER A 217 5.96 -10.09 8.18
CA SER A 217 6.28 -8.72 7.82
C SER A 217 6.65 -7.91 9.07
N ALA A 218 7.34 -6.77 8.86
CA ALA A 218 7.63 -5.83 9.95
C ALA A 218 6.36 -5.33 10.66
N ALA A 219 5.24 -5.19 9.93
CA ALA A 219 3.95 -4.83 10.49
C ALA A 219 3.38 -5.93 11.40
N GLN A 220 3.51 -7.20 11.01
CA GLN A 220 3.09 -8.34 11.84
C GLN A 220 3.96 -8.49 13.09
N GLU A 221 5.27 -8.30 12.96
CA GLU A 221 6.20 -8.30 14.08
C GLU A 221 5.84 -7.20 15.10
N ALA A 222 5.60 -5.97 14.63
CA ALA A 222 5.20 -4.86 15.49
C ALA A 222 3.85 -5.10 16.19
N GLN A 223 2.89 -5.76 15.54
CA GLN A 223 1.62 -6.14 16.15
C GLN A 223 1.80 -7.22 17.22
N PHE A 224 2.64 -8.22 16.96
CA PHE A 224 2.94 -9.28 17.91
C PHE A 224 3.57 -8.75 19.21
N GLN A 225 4.47 -7.77 19.10
CA GLN A 225 5.12 -7.17 20.26
C GLN A 225 4.17 -6.35 21.14
N ARG A 226 2.98 -5.98 20.65
CA ARG A 226 1.95 -5.23 21.39
C ARG A 226 0.91 -6.13 22.10
N LEU A 227 0.98 -7.44 21.91
CA LEU A 227 0.10 -8.44 22.54
C LEU A 227 0.55 -8.80 23.96
#